data_6ef8c214225f9648d3f22f2cbc62b8cf
#
_entry.id   6ef8c214225f9648d3f22f2cbc62b8cf
#
_cell.length_a   1.000
_cell.length_b   1.000
_cell.length_c   1.000
_cell.angle_alpha   90.00
_cell.angle_beta   90.00
_cell.angle_gamma   90.00
#
_symmetry.space_group_name_H-M   'P 1'
#
loop_
_entity.id
_entity.type
_entity.pdbx_description
1 polymer ?
#
loop_
_entity_poly.entity_id
_entity_poly.type
_entity_poly.pdbx_seq_one_letter_code
_entity_poly.pdbx_strand_id
1 'polypeptide(L)'
;MPEMPSVGSWPSALPAVQVRMARPTAQLQRIVRFYRDVLSLPQLHSADDGEWAVVMFGLPDDQYNLEFVAHRDGIDGTAPTRENLLVFYFNSADDQQAVANRCRGAGAEQVVLDNPWWARNGAIAFLDPDAWTIVLMPAPVPLAHAGR
;
A
#
# COMPACT_ATOMS: atom_id res chain seq x y z
N MET A 1 27.38 -11.21 21.81
CA MET A 1 26.02 -11.35 21.22
C MET A 1 26.06 -10.81 19.83
N PRO A 2 25.73 -11.62 18.83
CA PRO A 2 25.52 -11.04 17.50
C PRO A 2 24.41 -10.01 17.59
N GLU A 3 24.67 -8.82 17.07
CA GLU A 3 23.62 -7.83 16.92
C GLU A 3 22.53 -8.42 16.02
N MET A 4 21.31 -8.44 16.53
CA MET A 4 20.16 -8.71 15.69
C MET A 4 20.12 -7.64 14.61
N PRO A 5 20.05 -8.02 13.32
CA PRO A 5 19.83 -7.00 12.31
C PRO A 5 18.59 -6.21 12.70
N SER A 6 18.74 -4.91 12.87
CA SER A 6 17.59 -4.05 13.13
C SER A 6 16.66 -4.15 11.93
N VAL A 7 15.40 -4.53 12.18
CA VAL A 7 14.38 -4.50 11.15
C VAL A 7 14.34 -3.08 10.58
N GLY A 8 14.51 -2.93 9.27
CA GLY A 8 14.51 -1.64 8.62
C GLY A 8 15.87 -1.00 8.41
N SER A 9 16.98 -1.73 8.64
CA SER A 9 18.31 -1.22 8.31
C SER A 9 18.56 -1.23 6.81
N TRP A 10 19.01 -0.11 6.30
CA TRP A 10 19.43 0.00 4.92
C TRP A 10 20.85 -0.52 4.72
N PRO A 11 21.18 -1.07 3.53
CA PRO A 11 22.56 -1.45 3.23
C PRO A 11 23.49 -0.24 3.32
N SER A 12 24.76 -0.47 3.70
CA SER A 12 25.73 0.63 3.79
C SER A 12 25.98 1.33 2.46
N ALA A 13 25.77 0.63 1.34
CA ALA A 13 25.89 1.22 0.00
C ALA A 13 24.65 2.05 -0.40
N LEU A 14 23.56 1.98 0.35
CA LEU A 14 22.36 2.79 0.17
C LEU A 14 21.92 3.31 1.55
N PRO A 15 22.65 4.29 2.12
CA PRO A 15 22.41 4.76 3.48
C PRO A 15 21.22 5.73 3.54
N ALA A 16 20.08 5.31 3.02
CA ALA A 16 18.84 6.05 3.11
C ALA A 16 18.29 5.97 4.53
N VAL A 17 17.57 7.00 4.96
CA VAL A 17 16.91 7.04 6.27
C VAL A 17 15.40 7.02 6.14
N GLN A 18 14.89 7.21 4.93
CA GLN A 18 13.47 7.21 4.64
C GLN A 18 13.26 6.90 3.17
N VAL A 19 12.18 6.18 2.87
CA VAL A 19 11.75 5.93 1.49
C VAL A 19 10.27 6.26 1.36
N ARG A 20 9.92 6.91 0.27
CA ARG A 20 8.56 7.28 -0.05
C ARG A 20 8.24 6.85 -1.47
N MET A 21 7.05 6.29 -1.63
CA MET A 21 6.46 6.05 -2.94
C MET A 21 5.30 7.04 -3.10
N ALA A 22 5.37 7.89 -4.12
CA ALA A 22 4.37 8.91 -4.37
C ALA A 22 3.50 8.54 -5.57
N ARG A 23 2.19 8.75 -5.44
CA ARG A 23 1.21 8.54 -6.51
C ARG A 23 0.34 9.78 -6.65
N PRO A 24 0.06 10.22 -7.88
CA PRO A 24 -0.91 11.28 -8.08
C PRO A 24 -2.34 10.75 -7.90
N THR A 25 -3.25 11.65 -7.59
CA THR A 25 -4.68 11.36 -7.58
C THR A 25 -5.48 12.60 -7.94
N ALA A 26 -6.58 12.42 -8.68
CA ALA A 26 -7.55 13.47 -8.95
C ALA A 26 -8.65 13.52 -7.90
N GLN A 27 -8.61 12.66 -6.87
CA GLN A 27 -9.68 12.50 -5.89
C GLN A 27 -9.11 12.20 -4.50
N LEU A 28 -8.28 13.14 -4.00
CA LEU A 28 -7.51 12.94 -2.78
C LEU A 28 -8.37 12.55 -1.58
N GLN A 29 -9.54 13.16 -1.39
CA GLN A 29 -10.39 12.85 -0.24
C GLN A 29 -10.90 11.41 -0.27
N ARG A 30 -11.27 10.90 -1.45
CA ARG A 30 -11.72 9.50 -1.60
C ARG A 30 -10.57 8.53 -1.36
N ILE A 31 -9.39 8.84 -1.89
CA ILE A 31 -8.18 8.04 -1.67
C ILE A 31 -7.82 8.02 -0.18
N VAL A 32 -7.85 9.17 0.49
CA VAL A 32 -7.55 9.24 1.93
C VAL A 32 -8.52 8.39 2.73
N ARG A 33 -9.82 8.48 2.45
CA ARG A 33 -10.82 7.65 3.16
C ARG A 33 -10.54 6.16 2.96
N PHE A 34 -10.17 5.76 1.75
CA PHE A 34 -9.88 4.34 1.48
C PHE A 34 -8.67 3.85 2.27
N TYR A 35 -7.54 4.56 2.18
CA TYR A 35 -6.29 4.12 2.83
C TYR A 35 -6.31 4.29 4.34
N ARG A 36 -6.93 5.35 4.84
CA ARG A 36 -7.05 5.59 6.29
C ARG A 36 -8.13 4.76 6.94
N ASP A 37 -9.33 4.74 6.38
CA ASP A 37 -10.50 4.20 7.05
C ASP A 37 -10.78 2.75 6.67
N VAL A 38 -10.55 2.34 5.43
CA VAL A 38 -10.77 0.97 4.97
C VAL A 38 -9.56 0.09 5.25
N LEU A 39 -8.37 0.52 4.85
CA LEU A 39 -7.13 -0.24 5.08
C LEU A 39 -6.50 0.03 6.44
N SER A 40 -6.90 1.10 7.12
CA SER A 40 -6.41 1.46 8.46
C SER A 40 -4.92 1.82 8.50
N LEU A 41 -4.37 2.38 7.42
CA LEU A 41 -3.01 2.88 7.45
C LEU A 41 -2.93 4.18 8.28
N PRO A 42 -1.91 4.33 9.12
CA PRO A 42 -1.75 5.55 9.91
C PRO A 42 -1.39 6.73 9.02
N GLN A 43 -2.13 7.83 9.15
CA GLN A 43 -1.80 9.07 8.47
C GLN A 43 -0.68 9.78 9.24
N LEU A 44 0.45 10.00 8.59
CA LEU A 44 1.64 10.58 9.22
C LEU A 44 1.78 12.08 9.01
N HIS A 45 1.35 12.58 7.85
CA HIS A 45 1.57 13.96 7.47
C HIS A 45 0.57 14.38 6.39
N SER A 46 0.21 15.66 6.40
CA SER A 46 -0.54 16.28 5.31
C SER A 46 -0.09 17.72 5.15
N ALA A 47 -0.14 18.22 3.92
CA ALA A 47 0.18 19.60 3.61
C ALA A 47 -0.65 20.03 2.39
N ASP A 48 -0.97 21.33 2.35
CA ASP A 48 -1.70 21.92 1.24
C ASP A 48 -1.23 23.37 1.10
N ASP A 49 -0.58 23.69 -0.03
CA ASP A 49 -0.07 25.05 -0.29
C ASP A 49 -0.98 25.84 -1.25
N GLY A 50 -2.16 25.32 -1.53
CA GLY A 50 -3.13 25.93 -2.45
C GLY A 50 -2.95 25.48 -3.90
N GLU A 51 -1.79 25.02 -4.27
CA GLU A 51 -1.51 24.41 -5.59
C GLU A 51 -1.36 22.92 -5.50
N TRP A 52 -0.59 22.45 -4.53
CA TRP A 52 -0.33 21.02 -4.28
C TRP A 52 -0.87 20.63 -2.91
N ALA A 53 -1.53 19.50 -2.85
CA ALA A 53 -1.96 18.88 -1.61
C ALA A 53 -1.38 17.47 -1.51
N VAL A 54 -0.86 17.11 -0.33
CA VAL A 54 -0.26 15.80 -0.09
C VAL A 54 -0.79 15.21 1.19
N VAL A 55 -0.95 13.88 1.20
CA VAL A 55 -1.20 13.09 2.40
C VAL A 55 -0.26 11.90 2.39
N MET A 56 0.42 11.67 3.51
CA MET A 56 1.36 10.56 3.67
C MET A 56 0.83 9.57 4.68
N PHE A 57 0.91 8.29 4.30
CA PHE A 57 0.56 7.17 5.18
C PHE A 57 1.83 6.39 5.54
N GLY A 58 1.93 5.99 6.81
CA GLY A 58 3.00 5.14 7.28
C GLY A 58 2.72 3.67 6.98
N LEU A 59 3.76 2.97 6.61
CA LEU A 59 3.84 1.53 6.71
C LEU A 59 4.38 1.22 8.12
N PRO A 60 4.54 -0.06 8.55
CA PRO A 60 4.83 -0.36 9.95
C PRO A 60 5.99 0.39 10.59
N ASP A 61 6.91 0.89 9.77
CA ASP A 61 8.03 1.71 10.21
C ASP A 61 7.91 3.09 9.57
N ASP A 62 8.14 4.16 10.33
CA ASP A 62 8.09 5.54 9.82
C ASP A 62 9.08 5.80 8.68
N GLN A 63 10.04 4.91 8.48
CA GLN A 63 10.98 4.99 7.36
C GLN A 63 10.32 4.70 6.01
N TYR A 64 9.14 4.08 6.00
CA TYR A 64 8.44 3.67 4.78
C TYR A 64 7.13 4.45 4.69
N ASN A 65 6.94 5.18 3.59
CA ASN A 65 5.74 5.99 3.41
C ASN A 65 5.12 5.78 2.04
N LEU A 66 3.79 5.88 2.02
CA LEU A 66 3.00 5.97 0.81
C LEU A 66 2.40 7.36 0.76
N GLU A 67 2.71 8.13 -0.29
CA GLU A 67 2.20 9.50 -0.46
C GLU A 67 1.18 9.55 -1.58
N PHE A 68 0.12 10.31 -1.35
CA PHE A 68 -0.81 10.71 -2.41
C PHE A 68 -0.71 12.20 -2.60
N VAL A 69 -0.58 12.63 -3.87
CA VAL A 69 -0.43 14.03 -4.22
C VAL A 69 -1.52 14.43 -5.21
N ALA A 70 -2.12 15.59 -4.96
CA ALA A 70 -3.10 16.19 -5.82
C ALA A 70 -2.67 17.59 -6.21
N HIS A 71 -2.97 17.98 -7.45
CA HIS A 71 -2.77 19.34 -7.94
C HIS A 71 -4.14 20.01 -8.09
N ARG A 72 -4.22 21.32 -7.81
CA ARG A 72 -5.50 22.06 -7.88
C ARG A 72 -6.18 21.99 -9.25
N ASP A 73 -5.38 21.86 -10.32
CA ASP A 73 -5.89 21.72 -11.69
C ASP A 73 -6.17 20.28 -12.10
N GLY A 74 -5.93 19.33 -11.17
CA GLY A 74 -6.12 17.90 -11.38
C GLY A 74 -4.89 17.21 -11.94
N ILE A 75 -4.68 15.96 -11.48
CA ILE A 75 -3.71 15.03 -12.09
C ILE A 75 -4.40 13.68 -12.14
N ASP A 76 -4.41 13.05 -13.31
CA ASP A 76 -4.95 11.70 -13.43
C ASP A 76 -4.06 10.72 -12.67
N GLY A 77 -4.64 10.05 -11.66
CA GLY A 77 -3.97 9.05 -10.85
C GLY A 77 -4.41 7.63 -11.15
N THR A 78 -5.20 7.42 -12.20
CA THR A 78 -5.68 6.09 -12.57
C THR A 78 -4.50 5.15 -12.82
N ALA A 79 -4.60 3.91 -12.30
CA ALA A 79 -3.55 2.91 -12.48
C ALA A 79 -3.23 2.72 -13.97
N PRO A 80 -1.93 2.81 -14.36
CA PRO A 80 -1.54 2.67 -15.76
C PRO A 80 -1.81 1.29 -16.34
N THR A 81 -1.74 0.24 -15.51
CA THR A 81 -1.98 -1.14 -15.92
C THR A 81 -2.69 -1.91 -14.82
N ARG A 82 -3.18 -3.10 -15.17
CA ARG A 82 -3.78 -4.01 -14.17
C ARG A 82 -2.75 -4.67 -13.26
N GLU A 83 -1.45 -4.52 -13.56
CA GLU A 83 -0.35 -5.07 -12.76
C GLU A 83 0.26 -4.04 -11.81
N ASN A 84 -0.38 -2.89 -11.64
CA ASN A 84 0.01 -1.92 -10.60
C ASN A 84 -0.63 -2.33 -9.28
N LEU A 85 0.13 -3.09 -8.49
CA LEU A 85 -0.34 -3.77 -7.30
C LEU A 85 0.27 -3.18 -6.04
N LEU A 86 -0.53 -3.09 -4.98
CA LEU A 86 -0.05 -2.93 -3.61
C LEU A 86 -0.46 -4.18 -2.85
N VAL A 87 0.52 -4.93 -2.35
CA VAL A 87 0.29 -6.26 -1.78
C VAL A 87 0.55 -6.25 -0.28
N PHE A 88 -0.44 -6.69 0.49
CA PHE A 88 -0.31 -6.90 1.92
C PHE A 88 -0.29 -8.39 2.22
N TYR A 89 0.70 -8.83 2.98
CA TYR A 89 0.83 -10.23 3.40
C TYR A 89 0.46 -10.33 4.88
N PHE A 90 -0.47 -11.25 5.19
CA PHE A 90 -0.94 -11.49 6.54
C PHE A 90 -0.37 -12.80 7.08
N ASN A 91 -0.41 -12.99 8.40
CA ASN A 91 0.03 -14.23 9.02
C ASN A 91 -1.06 -15.30 9.02
N SER A 92 -2.31 -14.93 8.73
CA SER A 92 -3.43 -15.85 8.76
C SER A 92 -4.50 -15.47 7.75
N ALA A 93 -5.29 -16.46 7.35
CA ALA A 93 -6.46 -16.21 6.52
C ALA A 93 -7.52 -15.39 7.26
N ASP A 94 -7.61 -15.51 8.57
CA ASP A 94 -8.58 -14.72 9.36
C ASP A 94 -8.26 -13.23 9.32
N ASP A 95 -6.99 -12.85 9.43
CA ASP A 95 -6.57 -11.46 9.31
C ASP A 95 -6.84 -10.92 7.91
N GLN A 96 -6.53 -11.71 6.88
CA GLN A 96 -6.83 -11.37 5.50
C GLN A 96 -8.34 -11.12 5.31
N GLN A 97 -9.18 -12.03 5.82
CA GLN A 97 -10.64 -11.92 5.68
C GLN A 97 -11.20 -10.70 6.41
N ALA A 98 -10.64 -10.35 7.56
CA ALA A 98 -11.08 -9.15 8.28
C ALA A 98 -10.90 -7.89 7.45
N VAL A 99 -9.76 -7.74 6.80
CA VAL A 99 -9.50 -6.61 5.91
C VAL A 99 -10.37 -6.69 4.65
N ALA A 100 -10.50 -7.88 4.06
CA ALA A 100 -11.35 -8.09 2.89
C ALA A 100 -12.81 -7.70 3.18
N ASN A 101 -13.31 -8.03 4.37
CA ASN A 101 -14.67 -7.67 4.78
C ASN A 101 -14.84 -6.14 4.90
N ARG A 102 -13.83 -5.42 5.38
CA ARG A 102 -13.88 -3.96 5.38
C ARG A 102 -13.92 -3.39 3.98
N CYS A 103 -13.14 -3.94 3.06
CA CYS A 103 -13.17 -3.52 1.65
C CYS A 103 -14.54 -3.74 1.03
N ARG A 104 -15.16 -4.91 1.26
CA ARG A 104 -16.51 -5.22 0.77
C ARG A 104 -17.55 -4.29 1.37
N GLY A 105 -17.46 -4.05 2.68
CA GLY A 105 -18.38 -3.15 3.38
C GLY A 105 -18.27 -1.70 2.91
N ALA A 106 -17.13 -1.29 2.42
CA ALA A 106 -16.91 0.04 1.85
C ALA A 106 -17.32 0.13 0.37
N GLY A 107 -17.77 -0.97 -0.24
CA GLY A 107 -18.17 -1.01 -1.63
C GLY A 107 -17.03 -1.08 -2.63
N ALA A 108 -15.82 -1.46 -2.21
CA ALA A 108 -14.69 -1.63 -3.12
C ALA A 108 -14.96 -2.77 -4.10
N GLU A 109 -14.59 -2.56 -5.37
CA GLU A 109 -14.75 -3.57 -6.40
C GLU A 109 -13.76 -4.71 -6.18
N GLN A 110 -14.26 -5.92 -6.02
CA GLN A 110 -13.43 -7.11 -5.93
C GLN A 110 -13.06 -7.59 -7.33
N VAL A 111 -11.78 -7.90 -7.54
CA VAL A 111 -11.27 -8.32 -8.85
C VAL A 111 -10.46 -9.60 -8.74
N VAL A 112 -10.27 -10.27 -9.88
CA VAL A 112 -9.38 -11.42 -10.02
C VAL A 112 -8.17 -10.97 -10.83
N LEU A 113 -6.98 -11.30 -10.33
CA LEU A 113 -5.73 -10.93 -10.98
C LEU A 113 -5.49 -11.77 -12.23
N ASP A 114 -4.85 -11.17 -13.23
CA ASP A 114 -4.61 -11.83 -14.51
C ASP A 114 -3.64 -13.00 -14.39
N ASN A 115 -2.61 -12.88 -13.52
CA ASN A 115 -1.70 -13.98 -13.26
C ASN A 115 -2.35 -15.00 -12.32
N PRO A 116 -2.55 -16.24 -12.77
CA PRO A 116 -3.25 -17.25 -11.95
C PRO A 116 -2.47 -17.68 -10.69
N TRP A 117 -1.20 -17.32 -10.58
CA TRP A 117 -0.42 -17.58 -9.38
C TRP A 117 -1.07 -16.99 -8.13
N TRP A 118 -1.62 -15.79 -8.25
CA TRP A 118 -2.25 -15.09 -7.11
C TRP A 118 -3.44 -15.88 -6.55
N ALA A 119 -4.37 -16.27 -7.42
CA ALA A 119 -5.56 -17.03 -7.00
C ALA A 119 -5.17 -18.38 -6.41
N ARG A 120 -4.20 -19.08 -7.01
CA ARG A 120 -3.71 -20.37 -6.50
C ARG A 120 -3.09 -20.23 -5.11
N ASN A 121 -2.59 -19.07 -4.75
CA ASN A 121 -1.98 -18.81 -3.45
C ASN A 121 -2.89 -18.04 -2.49
N GLY A 122 -4.18 -18.00 -2.78
CA GLY A 122 -5.19 -17.50 -1.88
C GLY A 122 -5.40 -15.99 -1.87
N ALA A 123 -4.98 -15.29 -2.91
CA ALA A 123 -5.16 -13.84 -3.01
C ALA A 123 -6.62 -13.44 -3.02
N ILE A 124 -6.93 -12.35 -2.32
CA ILE A 124 -8.17 -11.59 -2.45
C ILE A 124 -7.78 -10.19 -2.88
N ALA A 125 -8.41 -9.65 -3.92
CA ALA A 125 -7.99 -8.37 -4.47
C ALA A 125 -9.16 -7.43 -4.67
N PHE A 126 -8.91 -6.13 -4.43
CA PHE A 126 -9.87 -5.05 -4.59
C PHE A 126 -9.23 -3.89 -5.32
N LEU A 127 -10.03 -3.10 -6.03
CA LEU A 127 -9.56 -1.83 -6.59
C LEU A 127 -9.69 -0.72 -5.55
N ASP A 128 -8.65 0.12 -5.46
CA ASP A 128 -8.80 1.41 -4.78
C ASP A 128 -9.57 2.39 -5.66
N PRO A 129 -9.90 3.61 -5.19
CA PRO A 129 -10.67 4.57 -6.01
C PRO A 129 -10.01 4.97 -7.34
N ASP A 130 -8.70 4.80 -7.49
CA ASP A 130 -7.96 5.10 -8.72
C ASP A 130 -7.65 3.84 -9.54
N ALA A 131 -8.33 2.72 -9.24
CA ALA A 131 -8.17 1.43 -9.91
C ALA A 131 -6.80 0.79 -9.73
N TRP A 132 -6.03 1.20 -8.71
CA TRP A 132 -4.88 0.43 -8.26
C TRP A 132 -5.37 -0.81 -7.54
N THR A 133 -4.73 -1.94 -7.80
CA THR A 133 -5.15 -3.21 -7.21
C THR A 133 -4.49 -3.40 -5.86
N ILE A 134 -5.33 -3.56 -4.83
CA ILE A 134 -4.92 -3.93 -3.48
C ILE A 134 -5.05 -5.43 -3.35
N VAL A 135 -3.94 -6.12 -3.10
CA VAL A 135 -3.89 -7.58 -2.98
C VAL A 135 -3.68 -7.96 -1.53
N LEU A 136 -4.52 -8.84 -1.03
CA LEU A 136 -4.46 -9.35 0.34
C LEU A 136 -4.08 -10.84 0.27
N MET A 137 -2.94 -11.20 0.87
CA MET A 137 -2.40 -12.56 0.84
C MET A 137 -2.51 -13.20 2.22
N PRO A 138 -2.90 -14.51 2.30
CA PRO A 138 -3.12 -15.16 3.60
C PRO A 138 -1.83 -15.55 4.33
N ALA A 139 -0.68 -15.50 3.66
CA ALA A 139 0.60 -15.90 4.23
C ALA A 139 1.75 -15.12 3.61
N PRO A 140 2.82 -14.85 4.37
CA PRO A 140 4.01 -14.20 3.83
C PRO A 140 4.70 -15.07 2.78
N VAL A 141 5.39 -14.41 1.84
CA VAL A 141 6.32 -15.11 0.95
C VAL A 141 7.59 -15.42 1.74
N PRO A 142 8.09 -16.67 1.70
CA PRO A 142 9.38 -16.96 2.31
C PRO A 142 10.49 -16.27 1.53
N LEU A 143 11.15 -15.30 2.18
CA LEU A 143 12.19 -14.51 1.55
C LEU A 143 13.56 -14.99 2.03
N ALA A 144 14.50 -15.08 1.08
CA ALA A 144 15.91 -15.27 1.45
C ALA A 144 16.46 -13.95 1.99
N HIS A 145 17.23 -14.02 3.07
CA HIS A 145 17.85 -12.82 3.63
C HIS A 145 19.19 -12.56 2.93
N ALA A 146 19.37 -11.35 2.41
CA ALA A 146 20.60 -10.95 1.77
C ALA A 146 21.76 -10.97 2.78
N GLY A 147 22.97 -11.36 2.34
CA GLY A 147 24.15 -11.35 3.18
C GLY A 147 24.33 -12.57 4.07
N ARG A 148 23.62 -13.64 3.84
CA ARG A 148 23.79 -14.92 4.51
C ARG A 148 24.71 -15.85 3.77
#